data_e4b1c3ffc85985ec1eccf9d49f00f86a
#
_entry.id   e4b1c3ffc85985ec1eccf9d49f00f86a
#
_cell.length_a   1.000
_cell.length_b   1.000
_cell.length_c   1.000
_cell.angle_alpha   90.00
_cell.angle_beta   90.00
_cell.angle_gamma   90.00
#
_symmetry.space_group_name_H-M   'P 1'
#
loop_
_entity.id
_entity.type
_entity.pdbx_description
1 polymer ?
#
loop_
_entity_poly.entity_id
_entity_poly.type
_entity_poly.pdbx_seq_one_letter_code
_entity_poly.pdbx_strand_id
1 'polypeptide(L)'
;GSESFKAVSRSWKKAIEAIEGKGLIERIELPAAEEAARQPAPSATPDQQQAINSICDSLDNFNCFLLYGITGSGKTEVYLRCISAVLTNKKQALVLVPEISLTPQLVNRFRQRFDAVIDVLHSGMNDTQRMQAWERARRGDSAILIGTRSAVYVPLARPGIIILDEEHDSSFKQQDGFRYHARDVAIKRASMEGIPVVMGSATPSLESWHNAKQGRFGLLTLERRATAGGLPEIHLLDVEKQPLENGISISLRDGVRKCLKQGEQSLLFINRRGFAPAVCCTSCNALVQCTRCDARMTWHRKEGRLLCHHCGKSSRWPEHCPDCDGSEMVTIGQGTENIHQSIQQLVPEASIERIDRDTTRRKGELEQRLQRAHSGEADVLVGTQMLSKGHDFPNLSLVGILDSDQLLFSSDFRASERLFQLLTQVAGRAGRADKRGMVLVQTRFPDSPWLQVIAQHDYKGFAEMALAERKSADYPPYTHIALLRAEATEQQQALKFLDGMHRKARSLIASSTMMQSVNLSEPVPSVMEKRAGRYRAQLLVQAASRKPLHDFLFQWRGLIENDRGARRVRWSLDVDPVDLY
;
A
#
# COMPACT_ATOMS: atom_id res chain seq x y z
N GLY A 1 3.35 -3.31 36.53
CA GLY A 1 3.69 -2.44 37.62
C GLY A 1 3.74 -3.17 38.96
N SER A 2 4.01 -2.47 40.06
CA SER A 2 4.15 -3.05 41.41
C SER A 2 2.97 -3.89 41.91
N GLU A 3 1.74 -3.60 41.43
CA GLU A 3 0.53 -4.33 41.83
C GLU A 3 0.45 -5.74 41.23
N SER A 4 0.92 -5.92 40.00
CA SER A 4 0.99 -7.25 39.37
C SER A 4 1.94 -8.20 40.10
N PHE A 5 3.04 -7.70 40.63
CA PHE A 5 3.97 -8.49 41.43
C PHE A 5 3.46 -8.79 42.84
N LYS A 6 2.66 -7.87 43.44
CA LYS A 6 1.98 -8.12 44.74
C LYS A 6 0.98 -9.27 44.65
N ALA A 7 0.33 -9.46 43.52
CA ALA A 7 -0.60 -10.57 43.28
C ALA A 7 0.10 -11.94 43.20
N VAL A 8 1.38 -11.98 42.82
CA VAL A 8 2.16 -13.23 42.67
C VAL A 8 2.87 -13.62 43.95
N SER A 9 3.40 -12.68 44.73
CA SER A 9 4.10 -12.97 46.00
C SER A 9 4.16 -11.73 46.91
N ARG A 10 3.91 -11.92 48.20
CA ARG A 10 4.08 -10.86 49.21
C ARG A 10 5.54 -10.41 49.36
N SER A 11 6.51 -11.24 48.97
CA SER A 11 7.96 -10.97 49.06
C SER A 11 8.60 -10.55 47.73
N TRP A 12 7.81 -10.14 46.77
CA TRP A 12 8.26 -9.80 45.40
C TRP A 12 9.43 -8.78 45.36
N LYS A 13 9.46 -7.80 46.28
CA LYS A 13 10.54 -6.81 46.34
C LYS A 13 11.89 -7.44 46.64
N LYS A 14 11.94 -8.31 47.65
CA LYS A 14 13.17 -9.03 48.02
C LYS A 14 13.63 -9.99 46.90
N ALA A 15 12.68 -10.60 46.19
CA ALA A 15 13.01 -11.47 45.05
C ALA A 15 13.62 -10.66 43.89
N ILE A 16 13.07 -9.51 43.58
CA ILE A 16 13.62 -8.62 42.53
C ILE A 16 15.01 -8.11 42.94
N GLU A 17 15.18 -7.61 44.17
CA GLU A 17 16.48 -7.15 44.68
C GLU A 17 17.55 -8.25 44.62
N ALA A 18 17.18 -9.50 44.95
CA ALA A 18 18.09 -10.64 44.87
C ALA A 18 18.46 -11.02 43.42
N ILE A 19 17.58 -10.85 42.48
CA ILE A 19 17.82 -11.12 41.04
C ILE A 19 18.62 -9.98 40.42
N GLU A 20 18.34 -8.73 40.82
CA GLU A 20 19.06 -7.53 40.43
C GLU A 20 20.52 -7.57 40.94
N GLY A 21 20.72 -7.98 42.21
CA GLY A 21 22.05 -8.20 42.80
C GLY A 21 22.87 -9.31 42.12
N LYS A 22 22.23 -10.23 41.40
CA LYS A 22 22.89 -11.24 40.57
C LYS A 22 23.15 -10.79 39.12
N GLY A 23 22.85 -9.56 38.78
CA GLY A 23 23.01 -9.04 37.42
C GLY A 23 22.10 -9.68 36.36
N LEU A 24 21.01 -10.37 36.75
CA LEU A 24 20.10 -11.06 35.86
C LEU A 24 18.96 -10.15 35.36
N ILE A 25 18.71 -9.03 36.06
CA ILE A 25 17.78 -7.97 35.67
C ILE A 25 18.40 -6.61 36.00
N GLU A 26 18.06 -5.59 35.24
CA GLU A 26 18.44 -4.20 35.47
C GLU A 26 17.18 -3.33 35.57
N ARG A 27 17.16 -2.41 36.53
CA ARG A 27 16.15 -1.35 36.56
C ARG A 27 16.44 -0.35 35.46
N ILE A 28 15.66 -0.39 34.44
CA ILE A 28 15.66 0.65 33.42
C ILE A 28 14.62 1.68 33.85
N GLU A 29 15.04 2.87 34.21
CA GLU A 29 14.14 4.02 34.17
C GLU A 29 13.80 4.26 32.70
N LEU A 30 12.53 4.06 32.36
CA LEU A 30 12.05 4.43 31.05
C LEU A 30 12.34 5.94 30.93
N PRO A 31 13.07 6.39 29.89
CA PRO A 31 13.28 7.80 29.69
C PRO A 31 11.91 8.47 29.73
N ALA A 32 11.78 9.51 30.56
CA ALA A 32 10.61 10.37 30.57
C ALA A 32 10.38 10.78 29.12
N ALA A 33 9.15 10.58 28.61
CA ALA A 33 8.82 11.02 27.26
C ALA A 33 9.23 12.50 27.22
N GLU A 34 10.16 12.86 26.31
CA GLU A 34 10.51 14.26 26.07
C GLU A 34 9.20 15.03 25.92
N GLU A 35 8.96 16.02 26.77
CA GLU A 35 7.80 16.88 26.69
C GLU A 35 7.90 17.67 25.38
N ALA A 36 7.35 17.11 24.32
CA ALA A 36 7.28 17.79 23.04
C ALA A 36 6.40 19.03 23.23
N ALA A 37 6.94 20.20 22.95
CA ALA A 37 6.25 21.48 23.08
C ALA A 37 4.90 21.38 22.34
N ARG A 38 3.79 21.59 23.07
CA ARG A 38 2.44 21.51 22.51
C ARG A 38 2.25 22.59 21.46
N GLN A 39 1.93 22.17 20.25
CA GLN A 39 1.56 23.12 19.20
C GLN A 39 0.06 23.41 19.27
N PRO A 40 -0.35 24.69 19.26
CA PRO A 40 -1.76 25.05 19.20
C PRO A 40 -2.38 24.50 17.91
N ALA A 41 -3.64 24.10 18.02
CA ALA A 41 -4.38 23.60 16.88
C ALA A 41 -4.53 24.71 15.82
N PRO A 42 -4.16 24.48 14.55
CA PRO A 42 -4.46 25.43 13.49
C PRO A 42 -5.99 25.63 13.40
N SER A 43 -6.45 26.80 12.94
CA SER A 43 -7.88 27.01 12.70
C SER A 43 -8.40 26.06 11.64
N ALA A 44 -9.57 25.43 11.89
CA ALA A 44 -10.20 24.57 10.91
C ALA A 44 -10.80 25.41 9.77
N THR A 45 -10.66 24.92 8.54
CA THR A 45 -11.41 25.49 7.41
C THR A 45 -12.90 25.16 7.54
N PRO A 46 -13.79 25.88 6.84
CA PRO A 46 -15.24 25.57 6.89
C PRO A 46 -15.54 24.10 6.54
N ASP A 47 -14.92 23.56 5.50
CA ASP A 47 -15.11 22.17 5.06
C ASP A 47 -14.63 21.18 6.14
N GLN A 48 -13.48 21.45 6.75
CA GLN A 48 -12.97 20.64 7.88
C GLN A 48 -13.92 20.71 9.08
N GLN A 49 -14.43 21.90 9.42
CA GLN A 49 -15.35 22.06 10.55
C GLN A 49 -16.66 21.31 10.32
N GLN A 50 -17.20 21.36 9.11
CA GLN A 50 -18.38 20.58 8.74
C GLN A 50 -18.15 19.09 8.88
N ALA A 51 -17.00 18.59 8.38
CA ALA A 51 -16.63 17.18 8.50
C ALA A 51 -16.47 16.75 9.97
N ILE A 52 -15.81 17.57 10.79
CA ILE A 52 -15.63 17.34 12.23
C ILE A 52 -16.99 17.25 12.93
N ASN A 53 -17.89 18.21 12.68
CA ASN A 53 -19.22 18.22 13.29
C ASN A 53 -19.99 16.95 12.94
N SER A 54 -20.05 16.59 11.64
CA SER A 54 -20.77 15.39 11.18
C SER A 54 -20.23 14.09 11.81
N ILE A 55 -18.91 13.98 12.02
CA ILE A 55 -18.31 12.81 12.66
C ILE A 55 -18.59 12.85 14.17
N CYS A 56 -18.40 14.01 14.83
CA CYS A 56 -18.58 14.15 16.27
C CYS A 56 -20.04 13.92 16.71
N ASP A 57 -21.02 14.36 15.91
CA ASP A 57 -22.44 14.13 16.16
C ASP A 57 -22.84 12.64 16.16
N SER A 58 -21.97 11.78 15.62
CA SER A 58 -22.20 10.35 15.53
C SER A 58 -21.32 9.49 16.46
N LEU A 59 -20.58 10.07 17.42
CA LEU A 59 -19.64 9.34 18.27
C LEU A 59 -20.24 8.19 19.09
N ASP A 60 -21.55 8.22 19.34
CA ASP A 60 -22.29 7.18 20.08
C ASP A 60 -23.16 6.29 19.18
N ASN A 61 -23.00 6.42 17.86
CA ASN A 61 -23.75 5.66 16.87
C ASN A 61 -22.85 5.16 15.76
N PHE A 62 -23.21 4.01 15.19
CA PHE A 62 -22.51 3.53 13.99
C PHE A 62 -22.83 4.40 12.79
N ASN A 63 -21.79 5.02 12.24
CA ASN A 63 -21.80 5.66 10.94
C ASN A 63 -20.49 5.36 10.21
N CYS A 64 -20.58 5.18 8.92
CA CYS A 64 -19.41 4.96 8.07
C CYS A 64 -19.21 6.20 7.19
N PHE A 65 -18.08 6.89 7.36
CA PHE A 65 -17.75 8.10 6.61
C PHE A 65 -16.60 7.84 5.63
N LEU A 66 -16.75 8.35 4.42
CA LEU A 66 -15.65 8.51 3.47
C LEU A 66 -15.22 9.98 3.47
N LEU A 67 -14.06 10.28 4.06
CA LEU A 67 -13.45 11.60 4.04
C LEU A 67 -12.55 11.72 2.78
N TYR A 68 -13.15 12.20 1.71
CA TYR A 68 -12.44 12.52 0.47
C TYR A 68 -11.81 13.90 0.58
N GLY A 69 -10.51 13.97 0.44
CA GLY A 69 -9.79 15.25 0.49
C GLY A 69 -8.50 15.20 -0.29
N ILE A 70 -8.28 16.19 -1.14
CA ILE A 70 -7.05 16.29 -1.94
C ILE A 70 -5.80 16.27 -1.06
N THR A 71 -4.65 15.94 -1.63
CA THR A 71 -3.38 15.93 -0.90
C THR A 71 -3.11 17.32 -0.29
N GLY A 72 -2.85 17.37 1.01
CA GLY A 72 -2.65 18.63 1.74
C GLY A 72 -3.94 19.34 2.16
N SER A 73 -5.12 18.73 2.03
CA SER A 73 -6.40 19.31 2.50
C SER A 73 -6.58 19.30 4.03
N GLY A 74 -5.65 18.68 4.76
CA GLY A 74 -5.69 18.65 6.22
C GLY A 74 -6.59 17.55 6.80
N LYS A 75 -6.78 16.42 6.11
CA LYS A 75 -7.48 15.22 6.65
C LYS A 75 -7.01 14.85 8.05
N THR A 76 -5.70 14.89 8.29
CA THR A 76 -5.11 14.58 9.60
C THR A 76 -5.63 15.52 10.71
N GLU A 77 -5.84 16.81 10.42
CA GLU A 77 -6.40 17.74 11.40
C GLU A 77 -7.86 17.38 11.77
N VAL A 78 -8.65 16.93 10.79
CA VAL A 78 -10.00 16.39 11.06
C VAL A 78 -9.92 15.20 12.01
N TYR A 79 -9.01 14.25 11.74
CA TYR A 79 -8.79 13.10 12.63
C TYR A 79 -8.42 13.52 14.04
N LEU A 80 -7.45 14.41 14.19
CA LEU A 80 -6.96 14.86 15.49
C LEU A 80 -8.07 15.54 16.30
N ARG A 81 -8.94 16.33 15.67
CA ARG A 81 -10.08 16.98 16.35
C ARG A 81 -11.15 15.98 16.76
N CYS A 82 -11.49 15.02 15.90
CA CYS A 82 -12.43 13.95 16.26
C CYS A 82 -11.88 13.09 17.41
N ILE A 83 -10.60 12.76 17.39
CA ILE A 83 -9.94 12.04 18.48
C ILE A 83 -9.98 12.86 19.78
N SER A 84 -9.76 14.19 19.72
CA SER A 84 -9.87 15.06 20.88
C SER A 84 -11.26 14.95 21.55
N ALA A 85 -12.34 14.96 20.76
CA ALA A 85 -13.70 14.77 21.27
C ALA A 85 -13.91 13.39 21.90
N VAL A 86 -13.34 12.32 21.28
CA VAL A 86 -13.38 10.95 21.83
C VAL A 86 -12.68 10.86 23.18
N LEU A 87 -11.48 11.47 23.30
CA LEU A 87 -10.71 11.47 24.54
C LEU A 87 -11.38 12.27 25.66
N THR A 88 -12.04 13.39 25.34
CA THR A 88 -12.85 14.16 26.29
C THR A 88 -13.95 13.29 26.92
N ASN A 89 -14.53 12.38 26.13
CA ASN A 89 -15.51 11.40 26.60
C ASN A 89 -14.88 10.15 27.25
N LYS A 90 -13.57 10.18 27.55
CA LYS A 90 -12.80 9.07 28.16
C LYS A 90 -12.88 7.76 27.35
N LYS A 91 -13.10 7.85 26.05
CA LYS A 91 -13.10 6.74 25.10
C LYS A 91 -11.73 6.66 24.40
N GLN A 92 -11.52 5.55 23.69
CA GLN A 92 -10.26 5.24 23.00
C GLN A 92 -10.43 5.39 21.48
N ALA A 93 -9.37 5.80 20.80
CA ALA A 93 -9.32 5.88 19.35
C ALA A 93 -8.39 4.82 18.75
N LEU A 94 -8.83 4.15 17.68
CA LEU A 94 -8.02 3.27 16.85
C LEU A 94 -7.74 3.98 15.52
N VAL A 95 -6.46 4.13 15.19
CA VAL A 95 -6.02 4.72 13.92
C VAL A 95 -5.25 3.67 13.12
N LEU A 96 -5.80 3.28 11.99
CA LEU A 96 -5.16 2.35 11.06
C LEU A 96 -4.49 3.12 9.94
N VAL A 97 -3.21 2.82 9.71
CA VAL A 97 -2.41 3.44 8.65
C VAL A 97 -1.68 2.36 7.84
N PRO A 98 -1.38 2.60 6.56
CA PRO A 98 -0.50 1.73 5.79
C PRO A 98 0.87 1.60 6.48
N GLU A 99 1.51 0.42 6.35
CA GLU A 99 2.79 0.15 7.01
C GLU A 99 3.87 1.19 6.68
N ILE A 100 3.93 1.61 5.41
CA ILE A 100 4.88 2.64 4.93
C ILE A 100 4.55 4.04 5.48
N SER A 101 3.29 4.32 5.80
CA SER A 101 2.85 5.61 6.34
C SER A 101 3.04 5.74 7.85
N LEU A 102 3.33 4.63 8.53
CA LEU A 102 3.59 4.62 9.97
C LEU A 102 5.01 5.13 10.26
N THR A 103 5.22 6.41 10.07
CA THR A 103 6.51 7.09 10.26
C THR A 103 6.62 7.69 11.67
N PRO A 104 7.85 7.88 12.18
CA PRO A 104 8.06 8.63 13.43
C PRO A 104 7.43 10.02 13.40
N GLN A 105 7.42 10.68 12.23
CA GLN A 105 6.80 11.99 12.03
C GLN A 105 5.28 11.97 12.27
N LEU A 106 4.58 10.94 11.76
CA LEU A 106 3.15 10.77 12.03
C LEU A 106 2.89 10.59 13.53
N VAL A 107 3.61 9.67 14.17
CA VAL A 107 3.45 9.40 15.61
C VAL A 107 3.74 10.66 16.44
N ASN A 108 4.79 11.42 16.08
CA ASN A 108 5.14 12.67 16.76
C ASN A 108 4.05 13.73 16.63
N ARG A 109 3.35 13.84 15.49
CA ARG A 109 2.18 14.74 15.35
C ARG A 109 1.09 14.44 16.38
N PHE A 110 0.83 13.17 16.66
CA PHE A 110 -0.12 12.76 17.69
C PHE A 110 0.40 13.09 19.09
N ARG A 111 1.68 12.79 19.37
CA ARG A 111 2.31 13.10 20.67
C ARG A 111 2.37 14.60 20.97
N GLN A 112 2.61 15.44 19.97
CA GLN A 112 2.60 16.90 20.11
C GLN A 112 1.19 17.46 20.35
N ARG A 113 0.16 16.72 19.91
CA ARG A 113 -1.24 17.16 20.05
C ARG A 113 -1.90 16.71 21.33
N PHE A 114 -1.61 15.51 21.82
CA PHE A 114 -2.31 14.86 22.92
C PHE A 114 -1.39 14.57 24.10
N ASP A 115 -1.83 14.96 25.30
CA ASP A 115 -1.26 14.53 26.57
C ASP A 115 -1.95 13.23 27.00
N ALA A 116 -1.63 12.16 26.30
CA ALA A 116 -2.27 10.87 26.46
C ALA A 116 -1.33 9.73 26.09
N VAL A 117 -1.57 8.56 26.64
CA VAL A 117 -0.79 7.35 26.28
C VAL A 117 -1.15 6.93 24.86
N ILE A 118 -0.16 6.99 23.98
CA ILE A 118 -0.26 6.60 22.57
C ILE A 118 0.58 5.37 22.35
N ASP A 119 -0.07 4.27 22.03
CA ASP A 119 0.60 3.04 21.64
C ASP A 119 0.67 2.89 20.11
N VAL A 120 1.75 2.25 19.66
CA VAL A 120 1.98 1.97 18.24
C VAL A 120 2.11 0.47 18.05
N LEU A 121 1.51 -0.07 16.96
CA LEU A 121 1.56 -1.49 16.62
C LEU A 121 1.93 -1.70 15.15
N HIS A 122 3.11 -2.32 14.91
CA HIS A 122 3.58 -2.63 13.57
C HIS A 122 4.44 -3.92 13.53
N SER A 123 4.71 -4.41 12.33
CA SER A 123 5.45 -5.66 12.09
C SER A 123 6.89 -5.66 12.61
N GLY A 124 7.55 -4.51 12.71
CA GLY A 124 8.92 -4.37 13.19
C GLY A 124 9.09 -4.42 14.72
N MET A 125 8.00 -4.51 15.49
CA MET A 125 8.06 -4.64 16.95
C MET A 125 8.37 -6.07 17.37
N ASN A 126 9.11 -6.22 18.48
CA ASN A 126 9.27 -7.53 19.12
C ASN A 126 7.97 -7.95 19.84
N ASP A 127 7.86 -9.24 20.15
CA ASP A 127 6.63 -9.82 20.72
C ASP A 127 6.27 -9.23 22.08
N THR A 128 7.28 -8.91 22.91
CA THR A 128 7.07 -8.29 24.24
C THR A 128 6.45 -6.89 24.10
N GLN A 129 7.01 -6.05 23.24
CA GLN A 129 6.48 -4.70 22.97
C GLN A 129 5.06 -4.76 22.43
N ARG A 130 4.81 -5.70 21.50
CA ARG A 130 3.49 -5.92 20.90
C ARG A 130 2.47 -6.34 21.94
N MET A 131 2.84 -7.30 22.81
CA MET A 131 1.99 -7.76 23.89
C MET A 131 1.67 -6.65 24.90
N GLN A 132 2.66 -5.83 25.26
CA GLN A 132 2.46 -4.70 26.18
C GLN A 132 1.50 -3.65 25.62
N ALA A 133 1.66 -3.26 24.34
CA ALA A 133 0.77 -2.31 23.69
C ALA A 133 -0.66 -2.88 23.58
N TRP A 134 -0.79 -4.16 23.23
CA TRP A 134 -2.06 -4.88 23.16
C TRP A 134 -2.78 -4.90 24.50
N GLU A 135 -2.04 -5.20 25.59
CA GLU A 135 -2.59 -5.28 26.95
C GLU A 135 -3.00 -3.90 27.49
N ARG A 136 -2.21 -2.84 27.23
CA ARG A 136 -2.59 -1.47 27.60
C ARG A 136 -3.85 -1.03 26.87
N ALA A 137 -3.98 -1.31 25.57
CA ALA A 137 -5.18 -1.00 24.82
C ALA A 137 -6.42 -1.75 25.36
N ARG A 138 -6.28 -3.05 25.66
CA ARG A 138 -7.34 -3.89 26.25
C ARG A 138 -7.80 -3.42 27.62
N ARG A 139 -6.91 -2.89 28.44
CA ARG A 139 -7.23 -2.35 29.78
C ARG A 139 -7.79 -0.94 29.75
N GLY A 140 -7.66 -0.22 28.63
CA GLY A 140 -8.04 1.19 28.53
C GLY A 140 -6.96 2.16 29.03
N ASP A 141 -5.74 1.68 29.27
CA ASP A 141 -4.58 2.49 29.67
C ASP A 141 -4.03 3.29 28.48
N SER A 142 -4.19 2.77 27.27
CA SER A 142 -3.86 3.45 26.02
C SER A 142 -5.06 4.23 25.53
N ALA A 143 -4.91 5.53 25.37
CA ALA A 143 -5.98 6.40 24.87
C ALA A 143 -6.09 6.37 23.34
N ILE A 144 -4.95 6.25 22.65
CA ILE A 144 -4.85 6.18 21.19
C ILE A 144 -4.00 4.99 20.82
N LEU A 145 -4.52 4.14 19.95
CA LEU A 145 -3.77 3.06 19.33
C LEU A 145 -3.57 3.37 17.86
N ILE A 146 -2.32 3.55 17.43
CA ILE A 146 -1.97 3.71 16.01
C ILE A 146 -1.36 2.40 15.54
N GLY A 147 -1.84 1.85 14.43
CA GLY A 147 -1.28 0.60 13.97
C GLY A 147 -1.52 0.31 12.51
N THR A 148 -0.86 -0.74 12.05
CA THR A 148 -1.03 -1.26 10.69
C THR A 148 -2.22 -2.22 10.64
N ARG A 149 -2.42 -2.87 9.52
CA ARG A 149 -3.54 -3.79 9.24
C ARG A 149 -3.98 -4.66 10.42
N SER A 150 -3.05 -5.30 11.12
CA SER A 150 -3.37 -6.24 12.21
C SER A 150 -3.92 -5.57 13.47
N ALA A 151 -3.71 -4.28 13.64
CA ALA A 151 -4.21 -3.54 14.80
C ALA A 151 -5.76 -3.47 14.84
N VAL A 152 -6.43 -3.77 13.72
CA VAL A 152 -7.89 -3.87 13.67
C VAL A 152 -8.48 -4.92 14.63
N TYR A 153 -7.68 -5.90 15.06
CA TYR A 153 -8.10 -6.95 15.99
C TYR A 153 -7.77 -6.68 17.46
N VAL A 154 -7.08 -5.58 17.76
CA VAL A 154 -6.73 -5.26 19.16
C VAL A 154 -7.99 -4.84 19.92
N PRO A 155 -8.35 -5.51 21.01
CA PRO A 155 -9.51 -5.12 21.81
C PRO A 155 -9.25 -3.78 22.48
N LEU A 156 -10.25 -2.91 22.48
CA LEU A 156 -10.28 -1.65 23.20
C LEU A 156 -11.32 -1.77 24.32
N ALA A 157 -10.97 -1.28 25.52
CA ALA A 157 -11.89 -1.31 26.66
C ALA A 157 -13.11 -0.37 26.46
N ARG A 158 -12.86 0.76 25.82
CA ARG A 158 -13.86 1.83 25.62
C ARG A 158 -13.70 2.44 24.22
N PRO A 159 -14.03 1.70 23.16
CA PRO A 159 -13.88 2.19 21.80
C PRO A 159 -14.77 3.42 21.56
N GLY A 160 -14.27 4.42 20.84
CA GLY A 160 -14.99 5.64 20.51
C GLY A 160 -15.00 5.99 19.04
N ILE A 161 -13.92 5.64 18.32
CA ILE A 161 -13.80 5.89 16.87
C ILE A 161 -12.77 4.94 16.27
N ILE A 162 -13.00 4.55 15.01
CA ILE A 162 -12.00 3.90 14.18
C ILE A 162 -11.70 4.79 12.98
N ILE A 163 -10.43 5.09 12.74
CA ILE A 163 -9.96 5.90 11.61
C ILE A 163 -9.07 5.04 10.73
N LEU A 164 -9.30 5.05 9.41
CA LEU A 164 -8.40 4.47 8.42
C LEU A 164 -7.87 5.59 7.55
N ASP A 165 -6.58 5.86 7.62
CA ASP A 165 -5.93 6.79 6.69
C ASP A 165 -5.45 6.04 5.46
N GLU A 166 -5.53 6.69 4.29
CA GLU A 166 -5.23 6.09 2.98
C GLU A 166 -5.97 4.75 2.77
N GLU A 167 -7.30 4.74 2.96
CA GLU A 167 -8.15 3.53 2.97
C GLU A 167 -8.01 2.65 1.71
N HIS A 168 -7.60 3.28 0.59
CA HIS A 168 -7.37 2.63 -0.69
C HIS A 168 -6.12 1.76 -0.73
N ASP A 169 -5.24 1.86 0.30
CA ASP A 169 -3.95 1.19 0.26
C ASP A 169 -4.09 -0.34 0.28
N SER A 170 -3.44 -0.99 -0.69
CA SER A 170 -3.48 -2.45 -0.84
C SER A 170 -2.86 -3.22 0.35
N SER A 171 -2.06 -2.56 1.21
CA SER A 171 -1.49 -3.19 2.41
C SER A 171 -2.52 -3.51 3.47
N PHE A 172 -3.72 -2.93 3.40
CA PHE A 172 -4.83 -3.31 4.27
C PHE A 172 -5.43 -4.68 3.96
N LYS A 173 -5.12 -5.27 2.80
CA LYS A 173 -5.48 -6.66 2.49
C LYS A 173 -4.38 -7.62 2.94
N GLN A 174 -4.75 -8.60 3.78
CA GLN A 174 -3.90 -9.75 4.10
C GLN A 174 -3.93 -10.75 2.94
N GLN A 175 -2.77 -11.02 2.35
CA GLN A 175 -2.67 -11.93 1.20
C GLN A 175 -2.22 -13.34 1.58
N ASP A 176 -1.54 -13.50 2.74
CA ASP A 176 -1.05 -14.78 3.24
C ASP A 176 -1.81 -15.22 4.48
N GLY A 177 -1.96 -16.53 4.66
CA GLY A 177 -2.67 -17.11 5.79
C GLY A 177 -4.16 -16.77 5.81
N PHE A 178 -4.66 -16.23 6.91
CA PHE A 178 -6.04 -15.76 7.04
C PHE A 178 -6.24 -14.47 6.24
N ARG A 179 -6.93 -14.57 5.10
CA ARG A 179 -7.15 -13.47 4.18
C ARG A 179 -8.32 -12.61 4.60
N TYR A 180 -8.06 -11.34 4.92
CA TYR A 180 -9.06 -10.34 5.27
C TYR A 180 -8.64 -8.97 4.75
N HIS A 181 -9.59 -8.06 4.65
CA HIS A 181 -9.33 -6.66 4.40
C HIS A 181 -9.60 -5.85 5.67
N ALA A 182 -8.60 -5.13 6.19
CA ALA A 182 -8.74 -4.41 7.46
C ALA A 182 -9.82 -3.33 7.42
N ARG A 183 -10.06 -2.70 6.25
CA ARG A 183 -11.18 -1.77 6.06
C ARG A 183 -12.53 -2.43 6.35
N ASP A 184 -12.78 -3.59 5.76
CA ASP A 184 -14.06 -4.27 5.91
C ASP A 184 -14.26 -4.80 7.33
N VAL A 185 -13.18 -5.28 7.95
CA VAL A 185 -13.18 -5.67 9.37
C VAL A 185 -13.44 -4.45 10.27
N ALA A 186 -12.82 -3.30 9.98
CA ALA A 186 -13.02 -2.06 10.74
C ALA A 186 -14.47 -1.57 10.67
N ILE A 187 -15.08 -1.59 9.48
CA ILE A 187 -16.50 -1.23 9.29
C ILE A 187 -17.39 -2.18 10.09
N LYS A 188 -17.15 -3.50 9.97
CA LYS A 188 -17.94 -4.49 10.71
C LYS A 188 -17.76 -4.34 12.22
N ARG A 189 -16.53 -4.14 12.68
CA ARG A 189 -16.21 -3.90 14.09
C ARG A 189 -16.91 -2.65 14.62
N ALA A 190 -16.79 -1.53 13.92
CA ALA A 190 -17.44 -0.27 14.28
C ALA A 190 -18.97 -0.43 14.39
N SER A 191 -19.57 -1.18 13.45
CA SER A 191 -21.00 -1.52 13.50
C SER A 191 -21.38 -2.36 14.72
N MET A 192 -20.52 -3.30 15.15
CA MET A 192 -20.78 -4.13 16.34
C MET A 192 -20.58 -3.35 17.65
N GLU A 193 -19.64 -2.41 17.66
CA GLU A 193 -19.30 -1.57 18.82
C GLU A 193 -20.18 -0.32 18.90
N GLY A 194 -21.03 -0.01 17.90
CA GLY A 194 -21.91 1.16 17.85
C GLY A 194 -21.15 2.48 17.76
N ILE A 195 -20.02 2.52 17.07
CA ILE A 195 -19.14 3.69 16.95
C ILE A 195 -18.91 4.08 15.49
N PRO A 196 -18.52 5.35 15.19
CA PRO A 196 -18.21 5.75 13.83
C PRO A 196 -16.90 5.17 13.34
N VAL A 197 -16.85 4.95 12.01
CA VAL A 197 -15.62 4.66 11.26
C VAL A 197 -15.42 5.73 10.19
N VAL A 198 -14.20 6.29 10.15
CA VAL A 198 -13.81 7.32 9.20
C VAL A 198 -12.70 6.76 8.29
N MET A 199 -12.98 6.73 6.99
CA MET A 199 -12.05 6.28 5.96
C MET A 199 -11.56 7.49 5.17
N GLY A 200 -10.29 7.85 5.31
CA GLY A 200 -9.72 9.00 4.62
C GLY A 200 -8.88 8.62 3.42
N SER A 201 -9.04 9.36 2.34
CA SER A 201 -8.23 9.21 1.14
C SER A 201 -8.26 10.43 0.24
N ALA A 202 -7.16 10.68 -0.49
CA ALA A 202 -7.16 11.62 -1.61
C ALA A 202 -7.64 10.94 -2.91
N THR A 203 -7.52 9.64 -2.97
CA THR A 203 -7.86 8.78 -4.10
C THR A 203 -8.59 7.55 -3.60
N PRO A 204 -9.82 7.68 -3.12
CA PRO A 204 -10.59 6.57 -2.56
C PRO A 204 -10.60 5.33 -3.45
N SER A 205 -10.78 4.15 -2.85
CA SER A 205 -11.07 2.96 -3.64
C SER A 205 -12.42 3.12 -4.35
N LEU A 206 -12.55 2.58 -5.55
CA LEU A 206 -13.79 2.68 -6.31
C LEU A 206 -14.97 2.03 -5.59
N GLU A 207 -14.72 1.02 -4.77
CA GLU A 207 -15.73 0.40 -3.90
C GLU A 207 -16.22 1.36 -2.82
N SER A 208 -15.31 2.08 -2.14
CA SER A 208 -15.67 3.07 -1.11
C SER A 208 -16.38 4.27 -1.74
N TRP A 209 -15.89 4.74 -2.88
CA TRP A 209 -16.50 5.83 -3.64
C TRP A 209 -17.92 5.49 -4.10
N HIS A 210 -18.12 4.30 -4.67
CA HIS A 210 -19.44 3.82 -5.08
C HIS A 210 -20.41 3.74 -3.89
N ASN A 211 -19.97 3.18 -2.75
CA ASN A 211 -20.80 3.11 -1.55
C ASN A 211 -21.18 4.50 -1.02
N ALA A 212 -20.28 5.47 -1.08
CA ALA A 212 -20.56 6.85 -0.70
C ALA A 212 -21.56 7.50 -1.66
N LYS A 213 -21.42 7.31 -2.96
CA LYS A 213 -22.38 7.80 -3.97
C LYS A 213 -23.77 7.16 -3.85
N GLN A 214 -23.85 5.92 -3.37
CA GLN A 214 -25.12 5.23 -3.07
C GLN A 214 -25.72 5.60 -1.71
N GLY A 215 -25.13 6.53 -0.96
CA GLY A 215 -25.60 6.94 0.36
C GLY A 215 -25.38 5.90 1.47
N ARG A 216 -24.64 4.82 1.20
CA ARG A 216 -24.28 3.82 2.23
C ARG A 216 -23.20 4.32 3.17
N PHE A 217 -22.35 5.23 2.70
CA PHE A 217 -21.35 5.95 3.48
C PHE A 217 -21.64 7.44 3.41
N GLY A 218 -21.46 8.14 4.52
CA GLY A 218 -21.47 9.60 4.55
C GLY A 218 -20.28 10.14 3.79
N LEU A 219 -20.48 10.88 2.70
CA LEU A 219 -19.41 11.51 1.93
C LEU A 219 -19.08 12.89 2.54
N LEU A 220 -17.86 13.03 3.03
CA LEU A 220 -17.29 14.29 3.52
C LEU A 220 -16.17 14.73 2.58
N THR A 221 -16.24 15.97 2.09
CA THR A 221 -15.30 16.47 1.06
C THR A 221 -14.47 17.62 1.58
N LEU A 222 -13.15 17.57 1.31
CA LEU A 222 -12.20 18.65 1.56
C LEU A 222 -11.55 19.04 0.24
N GLU A 223 -12.15 19.97 -0.48
CA GLU A 223 -11.76 20.31 -1.86
C GLU A 223 -10.59 21.29 -1.93
N ARG A 224 -10.22 21.95 -0.82
CA ARG A 224 -9.17 22.96 -0.80
C ARG A 224 -7.95 22.46 -0.02
N ARG A 225 -6.76 22.87 -0.45
CA ARG A 225 -5.56 22.70 0.38
C ARG A 225 -5.64 23.58 1.61
N ALA A 226 -5.11 23.08 2.73
CA ALA A 226 -4.99 23.87 3.97
C ALA A 226 -3.89 24.95 3.86
N THR A 227 -2.97 24.82 2.89
CA THR A 227 -1.88 25.78 2.62
C THR A 227 -2.13 26.52 1.31
N ALA A 228 -1.56 27.73 1.15
CA ALA A 228 -1.74 28.60 -0.01
C ALA A 228 -1.20 28.03 -1.34
N GLY A 229 -0.27 27.05 -1.29
CA GLY A 229 0.27 26.37 -2.49
C GLY A 229 -0.82 25.58 -3.22
N GLY A 230 -1.05 25.87 -4.51
CA GLY A 230 -1.98 25.11 -5.37
C GLY A 230 -1.52 23.67 -5.60
N LEU A 231 -2.36 22.84 -6.26
CA LEU A 231 -1.95 21.52 -6.74
C LEU A 231 -0.78 21.66 -7.72
N PRO A 232 0.16 20.69 -7.76
CA PRO A 232 1.27 20.73 -8.70
C PRO A 232 0.76 20.66 -10.15
N GLU A 233 1.48 21.27 -11.07
CA GLU A 233 1.15 21.18 -12.49
C GLU A 233 1.70 19.89 -13.05
N ILE A 234 0.83 19.09 -13.70
CA ILE A 234 1.21 17.81 -14.32
C ILE A 234 1.28 18.01 -15.85
N HIS A 235 2.46 17.77 -16.40
CA HIS A 235 2.69 17.81 -17.84
C HIS A 235 3.01 16.42 -18.36
N LEU A 236 2.26 15.99 -19.38
CA LEU A 236 2.48 14.73 -20.08
C LEU A 236 3.52 14.96 -21.19
N LEU A 237 4.64 14.27 -21.10
CA LEU A 237 5.73 14.37 -22.09
C LEU A 237 5.63 13.20 -23.06
N ASP A 238 5.38 13.51 -24.33
CA ASP A 238 5.37 12.54 -25.42
C ASP A 238 6.81 12.09 -25.72
N VAL A 239 7.16 10.88 -25.31
CA VAL A 239 8.50 10.34 -25.52
C VAL A 239 8.76 9.82 -26.95
N GLU A 240 7.73 9.75 -27.81
CA GLU A 240 7.93 9.47 -29.24
C GLU A 240 8.36 10.72 -30.01
N LYS A 241 7.95 11.90 -29.54
CA LYS A 241 8.30 13.19 -30.14
C LYS A 241 9.56 13.85 -29.56
N GLN A 242 10.13 13.25 -28.51
CA GLN A 242 11.32 13.78 -27.85
C GLN A 242 12.42 12.72 -27.79
N PRO A 243 13.69 13.08 -28.08
CA PRO A 243 14.79 12.15 -27.90
C PRO A 243 14.98 11.82 -26.41
N LEU A 244 15.22 10.54 -26.13
CA LEU A 244 15.55 10.04 -24.80
C LEU A 244 17.08 9.81 -24.71
N GLU A 245 17.72 10.48 -23.77
CA GLU A 245 19.12 10.19 -23.40
C GLU A 245 19.11 9.25 -22.18
N ASN A 246 19.54 8.02 -22.41
CA ASN A 246 19.52 6.97 -21.39
C ASN A 246 18.14 6.81 -20.69
N GLY A 247 17.03 7.02 -21.47
CA GLY A 247 15.66 6.89 -21.02
C GLY A 247 15.09 8.10 -20.27
N ILE A 248 15.82 9.20 -20.26
CA ILE A 248 15.39 10.48 -19.71
C ILE A 248 15.19 11.46 -20.85
N SER A 249 14.00 12.08 -20.92
CA SER A 249 13.71 13.07 -21.95
C SER A 249 14.50 14.35 -21.69
N ILE A 250 14.78 15.09 -22.77
CA ILE A 250 15.49 16.37 -22.68
C ILE A 250 14.74 17.34 -21.76
N SER A 251 13.41 17.39 -21.86
CA SER A 251 12.59 18.25 -20.98
C SER A 251 12.75 17.92 -19.50
N LEU A 252 12.80 16.63 -19.16
CA LEU A 252 12.99 16.21 -17.76
C LEU A 252 14.41 16.50 -17.28
N ARG A 253 15.44 16.23 -18.10
CA ARG A 253 16.83 16.59 -17.79
C ARG A 253 16.98 18.09 -17.52
N ASP A 254 16.41 18.92 -18.39
CA ASP A 254 16.52 20.37 -18.26
C ASP A 254 15.76 20.89 -17.03
N GLY A 255 14.63 20.25 -16.69
CA GLY A 255 13.90 20.48 -15.45
C GLY A 255 14.76 20.19 -14.21
N VAL A 256 15.46 19.04 -14.17
CA VAL A 256 16.37 18.68 -13.08
C VAL A 256 17.52 19.71 -12.95
N ARG A 257 18.14 20.10 -14.08
CA ARG A 257 19.20 21.13 -14.07
C ARG A 257 18.70 22.49 -13.57
N LYS A 258 17.46 22.85 -13.92
CA LYS A 258 16.85 24.10 -13.42
C LYS A 258 16.65 24.06 -11.91
N CYS A 259 16.12 22.96 -11.37
CA CYS A 259 15.96 22.79 -9.92
C CYS A 259 17.30 22.86 -9.19
N LEU A 260 18.33 22.17 -9.69
CA LEU A 260 19.67 22.21 -9.12
C LEU A 260 20.22 23.64 -9.04
N LYS A 261 20.11 24.42 -10.12
CA LYS A 261 20.54 25.84 -10.15
C LYS A 261 19.78 26.72 -9.14
N GLN A 262 18.57 26.33 -8.76
CA GLN A 262 17.73 27.05 -7.80
C GLN A 262 17.92 26.55 -6.34
N GLY A 263 18.77 25.55 -6.13
CA GLY A 263 18.94 24.89 -4.82
C GLY A 263 17.71 24.10 -4.39
N GLU A 264 16.92 23.64 -5.37
CA GLU A 264 15.69 22.88 -5.14
C GLU A 264 15.92 21.40 -5.47
N GLN A 265 15.11 20.53 -4.86
CA GLN A 265 15.21 19.09 -5.05
C GLN A 265 14.32 18.57 -6.19
N SER A 266 14.78 17.53 -6.84
CA SER A 266 14.03 16.78 -7.85
C SER A 266 13.84 15.31 -7.42
N LEU A 267 12.67 14.73 -7.68
CA LEU A 267 12.39 13.31 -7.49
C LEU A 267 12.18 12.63 -8.84
N LEU A 268 12.97 11.61 -9.13
CA LEU A 268 12.76 10.72 -10.27
C LEU A 268 12.13 9.42 -9.79
N PHE A 269 10.87 9.27 -10.10
CA PHE A 269 10.06 8.14 -9.70
C PHE A 269 9.98 7.09 -10.81
N ILE A 270 10.26 5.83 -10.44
CA ILE A 270 10.16 4.68 -11.34
C ILE A 270 9.12 3.71 -10.79
N ASN A 271 8.14 3.37 -11.62
CA ASN A 271 7.15 2.37 -11.26
C ASN A 271 7.72 0.95 -11.43
N ARG A 272 8.42 0.45 -10.43
CA ARG A 272 9.27 -0.76 -10.49
C ARG A 272 8.53 -2.11 -10.54
N ARG A 273 7.26 -2.18 -10.81
CA ARG A 273 6.62 -3.50 -11.00
C ARG A 273 6.80 -3.99 -12.44
N GLY A 274 8.09 -4.26 -12.86
CA GLY A 274 8.36 -4.92 -14.15
C GLY A 274 9.67 -4.60 -14.86
N PHE A 275 10.40 -3.53 -14.52
CA PHE A 275 11.65 -3.14 -15.20
C PHE A 275 12.84 -3.06 -14.26
N ALA A 276 13.31 -4.19 -13.87
CA ALA A 276 14.72 -4.35 -13.52
C ALA A 276 15.45 -4.74 -14.81
N PRO A 277 16.73 -4.37 -15.00
CA PRO A 277 17.44 -4.68 -16.23
C PRO A 277 17.41 -6.18 -16.50
N ALA A 278 16.62 -6.56 -17.50
CA ALA A 278 16.56 -7.93 -17.98
C ALA A 278 17.77 -8.18 -18.89
N VAL A 279 18.24 -9.40 -18.94
CA VAL A 279 19.29 -9.80 -19.87
C VAL A 279 18.66 -10.39 -21.12
N CYS A 280 19.03 -9.86 -22.27
CA CYS A 280 18.51 -10.21 -23.58
C CYS A 280 19.66 -10.68 -24.48
N CYS A 281 19.40 -11.69 -25.29
CA CYS A 281 20.27 -12.10 -26.36
C CYS A 281 20.12 -11.18 -27.56
N THR A 282 21.20 -10.66 -28.12
CA THR A 282 21.16 -9.80 -29.32
C THR A 282 20.83 -10.58 -30.59
N SER A 283 21.10 -11.89 -30.63
CA SER A 283 20.91 -12.73 -31.82
C SER A 283 19.44 -13.19 -31.99
N CYS A 284 18.74 -13.56 -30.87
CA CYS A 284 17.38 -14.10 -30.96
C CYS A 284 16.35 -13.28 -30.16
N ASN A 285 16.75 -12.20 -29.51
CA ASN A 285 15.92 -11.36 -28.63
C ASN A 285 15.30 -12.09 -27.43
N ALA A 286 15.75 -13.31 -27.11
CA ALA A 286 15.26 -14.04 -25.95
C ALA A 286 15.75 -13.39 -24.65
N LEU A 287 14.85 -13.36 -23.67
CA LEU A 287 15.12 -12.82 -22.32
C LEU A 287 15.51 -13.95 -21.39
N VAL A 288 16.54 -13.75 -20.56
CA VAL A 288 16.91 -14.73 -19.54
C VAL A 288 15.78 -14.86 -18.52
N GLN A 289 15.19 -16.05 -18.47
CA GLN A 289 14.07 -16.35 -17.58
C GLN A 289 14.53 -17.09 -16.32
N CYS A 290 13.75 -17.01 -15.27
CA CYS A 290 13.98 -17.78 -14.06
C CYS A 290 13.55 -19.24 -14.28
N THR A 291 14.43 -20.20 -13.99
CA THR A 291 14.09 -21.63 -14.14
C THR A 291 13.01 -22.10 -13.15
N ARG A 292 12.64 -21.29 -12.14
CA ARG A 292 11.62 -21.61 -11.13
C ARG A 292 10.35 -20.78 -11.25
N CYS A 293 10.35 -19.72 -12.07
CA CYS A 293 9.23 -18.80 -12.25
C CYS A 293 9.13 -18.41 -13.72
N ASP A 294 7.92 -18.11 -14.19
CA ASP A 294 7.68 -17.44 -15.47
C ASP A 294 7.97 -15.93 -15.30
N ALA A 295 9.17 -15.62 -14.89
CA ALA A 295 9.62 -14.27 -14.64
C ALA A 295 11.02 -14.07 -15.19
N ARG A 296 11.26 -12.89 -15.70
CA ARG A 296 12.58 -12.49 -16.19
C ARG A 296 13.56 -12.39 -15.02
N MET A 297 14.81 -12.78 -15.27
CA MET A 297 15.90 -12.55 -14.32
C MET A 297 16.39 -11.11 -14.44
N THR A 298 16.73 -10.52 -13.31
CA THR A 298 17.23 -9.15 -13.20
C THR A 298 18.72 -9.15 -12.98
N TRP A 299 19.45 -8.36 -13.74
CA TRP A 299 20.89 -8.17 -13.53
C TRP A 299 21.20 -7.18 -12.42
N HIS A 300 21.87 -7.62 -11.38
CA HIS A 300 22.41 -6.79 -10.31
C HIS A 300 23.91 -6.57 -10.52
N ARG A 301 24.25 -5.47 -11.18
CA ARG A 301 25.62 -5.18 -11.63
C ARG A 301 26.63 -5.16 -10.48
N LYS A 302 26.27 -4.55 -9.34
CA LYS A 302 27.14 -4.48 -8.15
C LYS A 302 27.40 -5.85 -7.52
N GLU A 303 26.44 -6.74 -7.59
CA GLU A 303 26.52 -8.08 -7.02
C GLU A 303 27.04 -9.11 -8.04
N GLY A 304 27.20 -8.73 -9.32
CA GLY A 304 27.67 -9.59 -10.40
C GLY A 304 26.78 -10.82 -10.64
N ARG A 305 25.46 -10.70 -10.41
CA ARG A 305 24.53 -11.83 -10.52
C ARG A 305 23.14 -11.42 -11.02
N LEU A 306 22.48 -12.40 -11.64
CA LEU A 306 21.06 -12.34 -11.95
C LEU A 306 20.22 -12.75 -10.74
N LEU A 307 19.13 -12.05 -10.46
CA LEU A 307 18.22 -12.34 -9.37
C LEU A 307 16.77 -12.37 -9.87
N CYS A 308 16.03 -13.40 -9.49
CA CYS A 308 14.59 -13.44 -9.66
C CYS A 308 13.91 -12.76 -8.47
N HIS A 309 13.26 -11.61 -8.68
CA HIS A 309 12.55 -10.88 -7.62
C HIS A 309 11.27 -11.56 -7.12
N HIS A 310 10.81 -12.64 -7.78
CA HIS A 310 9.62 -13.40 -7.34
C HIS A 310 9.95 -14.52 -6.37
N CYS A 311 11.09 -15.22 -6.56
CA CYS A 311 11.44 -16.37 -5.73
C CYS A 311 12.81 -16.28 -5.08
N GLY A 312 13.57 -15.23 -5.32
CA GLY A 312 14.91 -15.02 -4.79
C GLY A 312 16.00 -15.88 -5.42
N LYS A 313 15.69 -16.69 -6.47
CA LYS A 313 16.73 -17.48 -7.15
C LYS A 313 17.76 -16.55 -7.78
N SER A 314 19.06 -16.84 -7.54
CA SER A 314 20.16 -16.15 -8.19
C SER A 314 20.88 -17.08 -9.18
N SER A 315 21.46 -16.50 -10.22
CA SER A 315 22.35 -17.16 -11.17
C SER A 315 23.47 -16.20 -11.60
N ARG A 316 24.54 -16.74 -12.20
CA ARG A 316 25.60 -15.96 -12.82
C ARG A 316 25.11 -15.38 -14.16
N TRP A 317 25.84 -14.44 -14.70
CA TRP A 317 25.67 -13.98 -16.08
C TRP A 317 25.84 -15.18 -17.03
N PRO A 318 24.90 -15.41 -17.95
CA PRO A 318 25.03 -16.51 -18.90
C PRO A 318 26.12 -16.17 -19.92
N GLU A 319 27.07 -17.09 -20.15
CA GLU A 319 28.10 -16.96 -21.17
C GLU A 319 27.51 -17.12 -22.58
N HIS A 320 26.44 -17.92 -22.67
CA HIS A 320 25.70 -18.18 -23.91
C HIS A 320 24.19 -18.06 -23.65
N CYS A 321 23.48 -17.72 -24.71
CA CYS A 321 22.02 -17.67 -24.67
C CYS A 321 21.42 -19.05 -24.44
N PRO A 322 20.52 -19.25 -23.44
CA PRO A 322 19.90 -20.55 -23.21
C PRO A 322 19.05 -21.07 -24.37
N ASP A 323 18.58 -20.15 -25.26
CA ASP A 323 17.65 -20.51 -26.34
C ASP A 323 18.33 -20.71 -27.70
N CYS A 324 19.38 -19.95 -28.02
CA CYS A 324 20.02 -20.00 -29.34
C CYS A 324 21.56 -20.19 -29.31
N ASP A 325 22.14 -20.34 -28.11
CA ASP A 325 23.60 -20.48 -27.88
C ASP A 325 24.45 -19.27 -28.35
N GLY A 326 23.79 -18.12 -28.65
CA GLY A 326 24.51 -16.89 -29.04
C GLY A 326 25.31 -16.33 -27.85
N SER A 327 26.52 -15.81 -28.14
CA SER A 327 27.46 -15.34 -27.10
C SER A 327 27.24 -13.89 -26.65
N GLU A 328 26.46 -13.10 -27.38
CA GLU A 328 26.21 -11.70 -27.05
C GLU A 328 24.93 -11.51 -26.23
N MET A 329 25.12 -11.15 -24.98
CA MET A 329 24.04 -10.86 -24.05
C MET A 329 24.12 -9.41 -23.59
N VAL A 330 23.02 -8.68 -23.67
CA VAL A 330 22.93 -7.27 -23.27
C VAL A 330 21.87 -7.06 -22.20
N THR A 331 22.03 -6.02 -21.38
CA THR A 331 20.97 -5.61 -20.46
C THR A 331 19.99 -4.67 -21.14
N ILE A 332 18.71 -4.99 -21.04
CA ILE A 332 17.63 -4.11 -21.50
C ILE A 332 16.72 -3.71 -20.34
N GLY A 333 16.17 -2.51 -20.42
CA GLY A 333 15.26 -1.96 -19.41
C GLY A 333 15.95 -0.99 -18.45
N GLN A 334 15.14 -0.15 -17.82
CA GLN A 334 15.61 0.89 -16.90
C GLN A 334 15.27 0.50 -15.45
N GLY A 335 16.29 0.22 -14.66
CA GLY A 335 16.14 0.11 -13.21
C GLY A 335 16.55 1.40 -12.50
N THR A 336 16.26 1.53 -11.21
CA THR A 336 16.71 2.67 -10.37
C THR A 336 18.22 2.87 -10.45
N GLU A 337 18.99 1.80 -10.64
CA GLU A 337 20.46 1.87 -10.79
C GLU A 337 20.87 2.51 -12.12
N ASN A 338 20.22 2.14 -13.22
CA ASN A 338 20.48 2.74 -14.53
C ASN A 338 20.09 4.22 -14.54
N ILE A 339 18.93 4.58 -13.98
CA ILE A 339 18.51 5.98 -13.87
C ILE A 339 19.46 6.78 -12.98
N HIS A 340 19.92 6.22 -11.87
CA HIS A 340 20.94 6.85 -11.04
C HIS A 340 22.23 7.14 -11.84
N GLN A 341 22.73 6.14 -12.60
CA GLN A 341 23.90 6.32 -13.45
C GLN A 341 23.66 7.33 -14.59
N SER A 342 22.48 7.28 -15.20
CA SER A 342 22.08 8.22 -16.27
C SER A 342 22.07 9.65 -15.77
N ILE A 343 21.46 9.91 -14.62
CA ILE A 343 21.46 11.25 -14.02
C ILE A 343 22.85 11.68 -13.60
N GLN A 344 23.68 10.78 -13.06
CA GLN A 344 25.07 11.09 -12.71
C GLN A 344 25.90 11.50 -13.94
N GLN A 345 25.60 10.94 -15.11
CA GLN A 345 26.24 11.33 -16.37
C GLN A 345 25.68 12.64 -16.95
N LEU A 346 24.35 12.82 -16.87
CA LEU A 346 23.65 13.97 -17.45
C LEU A 346 23.80 15.24 -16.58
N VAL A 347 23.93 15.09 -15.26
CA VAL A 347 24.05 16.16 -14.27
C VAL A 347 25.13 15.75 -13.25
N PRO A 348 26.45 15.78 -13.65
CA PRO A 348 27.54 15.28 -12.81
C PRO A 348 27.72 16.04 -11.49
N GLU A 349 27.28 17.30 -11.44
CA GLU A 349 27.36 18.19 -10.28
C GLU A 349 26.32 17.89 -9.20
N ALA A 350 25.28 17.10 -9.52
CA ALA A 350 24.20 16.82 -8.58
C ALA A 350 24.56 15.72 -7.56
N SER A 351 24.20 15.95 -6.30
CA SER A 351 24.18 14.92 -5.25
C SER A 351 22.93 14.05 -5.40
N ILE A 352 23.12 12.75 -5.66
CA ILE A 352 22.01 11.83 -5.95
C ILE A 352 21.84 10.82 -4.83
N GLU A 353 20.64 10.75 -4.25
CA GLU A 353 20.28 9.73 -3.26
C GLU A 353 19.29 8.71 -3.87
N ARG A 354 19.69 7.45 -3.88
CA ARG A 354 18.84 6.36 -4.35
C ARG A 354 18.16 5.66 -3.19
N ILE A 355 16.82 5.61 -3.21
CA ILE A 355 15.98 5.00 -2.17
C ILE A 355 15.06 3.95 -2.81
N ASP A 356 15.45 2.72 -2.71
CA ASP A 356 14.67 1.57 -3.15
C ASP A 356 14.87 0.37 -2.21
N ARG A 357 14.12 -0.72 -2.46
CA ARG A 357 14.17 -1.92 -1.61
C ARG A 357 15.55 -2.56 -1.51
N ASP A 358 16.38 -2.40 -2.52
CA ASP A 358 17.72 -3.02 -2.53
C ASP A 358 18.71 -2.21 -1.71
N THR A 359 18.57 -0.88 -1.72
CA THR A 359 19.44 0.05 -0.96
C THR A 359 19.04 0.19 0.50
N THR A 360 17.90 -0.37 0.91
CA THR A 360 17.33 -0.19 2.27
C THR A 360 17.14 -1.50 3.03
N ARG A 361 17.88 -2.55 2.66
CA ARG A 361 17.76 -3.88 3.30
C ARG A 361 18.28 -3.96 4.71
N ARG A 362 19.30 -3.15 5.07
CA ARG A 362 19.87 -3.14 6.40
C ARG A 362 19.05 -2.24 7.32
N LYS A 363 18.94 -2.64 8.58
CA LYS A 363 18.23 -1.87 9.60
C LYS A 363 18.88 -0.49 9.78
N GLY A 364 18.08 0.56 9.71
CA GLY A 364 18.53 1.95 9.85
C GLY A 364 18.98 2.64 8.55
N GLU A 365 19.24 1.90 7.46
CA GLU A 365 19.66 2.53 6.19
C GLU A 365 18.56 3.40 5.58
N LEU A 366 17.30 2.97 5.67
CA LEU A 366 16.18 3.75 5.17
C LEU A 366 16.09 5.11 5.87
N GLU A 367 16.14 5.09 7.20
CA GLU A 367 16.05 6.30 8.03
C GLU A 367 17.18 7.28 7.72
N GLN A 368 18.41 6.81 7.57
CA GLN A 368 19.56 7.64 7.24
C GLN A 368 19.43 8.30 5.87
N ARG A 369 18.99 7.55 4.85
CA ARG A 369 18.78 8.06 3.49
C ARG A 369 17.65 9.07 3.43
N LEU A 370 16.56 8.80 4.14
CA LEU A 370 15.43 9.71 4.25
C LEU A 370 15.82 11.00 4.99
N GLN A 371 16.67 10.90 6.01
CA GLN A 371 17.19 12.08 6.71
C GLN A 371 18.02 12.95 5.79
N ARG A 372 18.94 12.39 4.99
CA ARG A 372 19.71 13.14 3.98
C ARG A 372 18.83 13.77 2.91
N ALA A 373 17.78 13.05 2.47
CA ALA A 373 16.79 13.60 1.55
C ALA A 373 16.02 14.77 2.17
N HIS A 374 15.67 14.68 3.46
CA HIS A 374 14.91 15.70 4.17
C HIS A 374 15.77 16.94 4.51
N SER A 375 17.05 16.75 4.85
CA SER A 375 17.98 17.85 5.16
C SER A 375 18.36 18.68 3.92
N GLY A 376 18.07 18.19 2.71
CA GLY A 376 18.46 18.86 1.47
C GLY A 376 19.89 18.56 1.01
N GLU A 377 20.56 17.57 1.63
CA GLU A 377 21.91 17.13 1.22
C GLU A 377 21.90 16.44 -0.17
N ALA A 378 20.76 15.91 -0.59
CA ALA A 378 20.58 15.31 -1.90
C ALA A 378 19.79 16.25 -2.80
N ASP A 379 20.32 16.56 -3.98
CA ASP A 379 19.66 17.39 -5.00
C ASP A 379 18.64 16.57 -5.81
N VAL A 380 18.97 15.31 -6.08
CA VAL A 380 18.12 14.41 -6.87
C VAL A 380 17.83 13.12 -6.09
N LEU A 381 16.57 12.86 -5.87
CA LEU A 381 16.08 11.61 -5.29
C LEU A 381 15.69 10.65 -6.42
N VAL A 382 16.19 9.43 -6.40
CA VAL A 382 15.80 8.39 -7.36
C VAL A 382 15.17 7.24 -6.60
N GLY A 383 13.93 6.87 -6.94
CA GLY A 383 13.32 5.79 -6.20
C GLY A 383 11.99 5.26 -6.73
N THR A 384 11.40 4.37 -5.94
CA THR A 384 10.17 3.66 -6.25
C THR A 384 9.06 4.02 -5.26
N GLN A 385 8.03 3.19 -5.14
CA GLN A 385 6.88 3.40 -4.25
C GLN A 385 7.23 3.76 -2.79
N MET A 386 8.45 3.50 -2.33
CA MET A 386 8.89 3.90 -0.98
C MET A 386 8.94 5.42 -0.80
N LEU A 387 9.21 6.19 -1.87
CA LEU A 387 9.23 7.66 -1.82
C LEU A 387 7.85 8.29 -2.06
N SER A 388 6.87 7.54 -2.56
CA SER A 388 5.54 8.07 -2.82
C SER A 388 4.70 8.27 -1.56
N LYS A 389 5.06 7.63 -0.43
CA LYS A 389 4.23 7.56 0.79
C LYS A 389 4.99 8.00 2.04
N GLY A 390 4.28 8.68 2.94
CA GLY A 390 4.70 8.92 4.34
C GLY A 390 5.81 9.92 4.58
N HIS A 391 6.49 10.43 3.55
CA HIS A 391 7.64 11.34 3.70
C HIS A 391 7.34 12.72 3.12
N ASP A 392 7.83 13.74 3.79
CA ASP A 392 7.71 15.13 3.38
C ASP A 392 9.09 15.66 3.00
N PHE A 393 9.23 16.18 1.78
CA PHE A 393 10.46 16.78 1.29
C PHE A 393 10.23 18.27 1.02
N PRO A 394 10.64 19.16 1.96
CA PRO A 394 10.27 20.58 1.90
C PRO A 394 10.79 21.31 0.66
N ASN A 395 11.91 20.86 0.11
CA ASN A 395 12.58 21.51 -1.03
C ASN A 395 12.23 20.86 -2.38
N LEU A 396 11.31 19.88 -2.40
CA LEU A 396 10.97 19.15 -3.62
C LEU A 396 10.03 19.98 -4.52
N SER A 397 10.55 20.45 -5.64
CA SER A 397 9.83 21.27 -6.62
C SER A 397 9.49 20.53 -7.92
N LEU A 398 10.31 19.53 -8.30
CA LEU A 398 10.12 18.74 -9.52
C LEU A 398 9.96 17.26 -9.20
N VAL A 399 8.95 16.64 -9.83
CA VAL A 399 8.78 15.19 -9.86
C VAL A 399 8.79 14.72 -11.31
N GLY A 400 9.73 13.86 -11.66
CA GLY A 400 9.79 13.15 -12.93
C GLY A 400 9.25 11.73 -12.77
N ILE A 401 8.21 11.37 -13.51
CA ILE A 401 7.66 10.01 -13.51
C ILE A 401 8.09 9.32 -14.78
N LEU A 402 8.89 8.28 -14.61
CA LEU A 402 9.42 7.44 -15.68
C LEU A 402 8.56 6.18 -15.78
N ASP A 403 8.28 5.73 -17.00
CA ASP A 403 7.62 4.44 -17.26
C ASP A 403 6.19 4.34 -16.66
N SER A 404 5.33 5.29 -17.01
CA SER A 404 3.91 5.30 -16.61
C SER A 404 3.05 4.29 -17.36
N ASP A 405 3.45 3.90 -18.58
CA ASP A 405 2.61 3.19 -19.55
C ASP A 405 2.29 1.75 -19.18
N GLN A 406 3.12 1.11 -18.35
CA GLN A 406 2.90 -0.29 -17.95
C GLN A 406 1.58 -0.54 -17.25
N LEU A 407 1.13 0.41 -16.42
CA LEU A 407 -0.15 0.29 -15.75
C LEU A 407 -1.33 0.55 -16.68
N LEU A 408 -1.15 1.33 -17.73
CA LEU A 408 -2.20 1.58 -18.76
C LEU A 408 -2.58 0.29 -19.50
N PHE A 409 -1.62 -0.60 -19.73
CA PHE A 409 -1.81 -1.84 -20.51
C PHE A 409 -1.85 -3.11 -19.65
N SER A 410 -2.06 -2.96 -18.36
CA SER A 410 -2.21 -4.11 -17.47
C SER A 410 -3.61 -4.73 -17.63
N SER A 411 -3.68 -6.04 -17.71
CA SER A 411 -4.94 -6.79 -17.71
C SER A 411 -5.63 -6.87 -16.33
N ASP A 412 -5.07 -6.25 -15.30
CA ASP A 412 -5.71 -6.16 -13.98
C ASP A 412 -6.82 -5.10 -14.01
N PHE A 413 -8.05 -5.49 -13.68
CA PHE A 413 -9.19 -4.58 -13.63
C PHE A 413 -9.02 -3.39 -12.67
N ARG A 414 -8.04 -3.43 -11.77
CA ARG A 414 -7.65 -2.34 -10.86
C ARG A 414 -6.48 -1.51 -11.37
N ALA A 415 -5.99 -1.76 -12.59
CA ALA A 415 -4.77 -1.11 -13.07
C ALA A 415 -4.92 0.39 -13.23
N SER A 416 -6.02 0.86 -13.83
CA SER A 416 -6.34 2.29 -13.99
C SER A 416 -6.46 2.99 -12.63
N GLU A 417 -7.13 2.34 -11.66
CA GLU A 417 -7.24 2.85 -10.30
C GLU A 417 -5.88 2.97 -9.61
N ARG A 418 -5.03 1.95 -9.73
CA ARG A 418 -3.66 1.99 -9.18
C ARG A 418 -2.78 3.03 -9.85
N LEU A 419 -2.95 3.24 -11.15
CA LEU A 419 -2.23 4.27 -11.88
C LEU A 419 -2.62 5.65 -11.34
N PHE A 420 -3.93 5.95 -11.23
CA PHE A 420 -4.41 7.21 -10.68
C PHE A 420 -3.89 7.44 -9.27
N GLN A 421 -4.02 6.46 -8.38
CA GLN A 421 -3.56 6.51 -7.00
C GLN A 421 -2.06 6.80 -6.91
N LEU A 422 -1.27 6.06 -7.68
CA LEU A 422 0.18 6.19 -7.70
C LEU A 422 0.63 7.57 -8.19
N LEU A 423 0.14 8.00 -9.36
CA LEU A 423 0.53 9.26 -9.95
C LEU A 423 0.10 10.44 -9.08
N THR A 424 -1.10 10.40 -8.50
CA THR A 424 -1.58 11.44 -7.58
C THR A 424 -0.76 11.50 -6.28
N GLN A 425 -0.39 10.34 -5.72
CA GLN A 425 0.43 10.29 -4.51
C GLN A 425 1.84 10.84 -4.75
N VAL A 426 2.46 10.47 -5.88
CA VAL A 426 3.80 10.93 -6.25
C VAL A 426 3.76 12.41 -6.61
N ALA A 427 2.76 12.84 -7.41
CA ALA A 427 2.55 14.24 -7.74
C ALA A 427 2.35 15.10 -6.49
N GLY A 428 1.58 14.60 -5.53
CA GLY A 428 1.34 15.30 -4.26
C GLY A 428 2.59 15.57 -3.42
N ARG A 429 3.75 15.01 -3.79
CA ARG A 429 5.05 15.34 -3.16
C ARG A 429 5.66 16.62 -3.70
N ALA A 430 5.35 17.01 -4.95
CA ALA A 430 5.86 18.24 -5.54
C ALA A 430 5.12 19.46 -5.01
N GLY A 431 5.88 20.49 -4.66
CA GLY A 431 5.38 21.80 -4.23
C GLY A 431 4.79 21.80 -2.83
N ARG A 432 5.31 22.69 -2.01
CA ARG A 432 4.82 22.96 -0.64
C ARG A 432 5.01 24.41 -0.28
N ALA A 433 4.38 24.82 0.81
CA ALA A 433 4.31 26.21 1.26
C ALA A 433 3.74 27.12 0.15
N ASP A 434 4.49 28.07 -0.35
CA ASP A 434 4.03 29.08 -1.30
C ASP A 434 4.42 28.78 -2.76
N LYS A 435 5.10 27.62 -3.02
CA LYS A 435 5.56 27.26 -4.37
C LYS A 435 4.72 26.13 -4.97
N ARG A 436 4.22 26.34 -6.20
CA ARG A 436 3.65 25.28 -7.02
C ARG A 436 4.74 24.33 -7.47
N GLY A 437 4.54 23.03 -7.25
CA GLY A 437 5.41 21.99 -7.80
C GLY A 437 5.09 21.69 -9.26
N MET A 438 6.07 21.09 -9.95
CA MET A 438 5.94 20.61 -11.33
C MET A 438 6.06 19.09 -11.35
N VAL A 439 5.24 18.43 -12.14
CA VAL A 439 5.30 16.99 -12.39
C VAL A 439 5.42 16.74 -13.88
N LEU A 440 6.46 16.02 -14.27
CA LEU A 440 6.72 15.65 -15.67
C LEU A 440 6.52 14.13 -15.81
N VAL A 441 5.51 13.71 -16.56
CA VAL A 441 5.18 12.29 -16.78
C VAL A 441 5.62 11.88 -18.18
N GLN A 442 6.61 11.01 -18.29
CA GLN A 442 7.02 10.44 -19.57
C GLN A 442 6.05 9.34 -19.99
N THR A 443 5.47 9.46 -21.18
CA THR A 443 4.51 8.51 -21.73
C THR A 443 4.55 8.51 -23.27
N ARG A 444 4.21 7.36 -23.88
CA ARG A 444 3.93 7.25 -25.33
C ARG A 444 2.49 7.60 -25.69
N PHE A 445 1.65 7.74 -24.67
CA PHE A 445 0.19 7.90 -24.84
C PHE A 445 -0.33 9.16 -24.14
N PRO A 446 0.19 10.37 -24.48
CA PRO A 446 -0.21 11.59 -23.81
C PRO A 446 -1.70 11.90 -23.97
N ASP A 447 -2.32 11.44 -25.06
CA ASP A 447 -3.74 11.63 -25.35
C ASP A 447 -4.66 10.60 -24.67
N SER A 448 -4.10 9.69 -23.86
CA SER A 448 -4.89 8.72 -23.11
C SER A 448 -5.87 9.42 -22.16
N PRO A 449 -7.18 9.11 -22.23
CA PRO A 449 -8.18 9.71 -21.33
C PRO A 449 -7.84 9.53 -19.86
N TRP A 450 -7.23 8.39 -19.50
CA TRP A 450 -6.78 8.10 -18.14
C TRP A 450 -5.69 9.07 -17.65
N LEU A 451 -4.70 9.38 -18.50
CA LEU A 451 -3.64 10.33 -18.17
C LEU A 451 -4.14 11.77 -18.16
N GLN A 452 -5.08 12.12 -19.03
CA GLN A 452 -5.67 13.45 -19.08
C GLN A 452 -6.43 13.80 -17.79
N VAL A 453 -7.27 12.90 -17.26
CA VAL A 453 -7.98 13.13 -15.99
C VAL A 453 -7.02 13.18 -14.80
N ILE A 454 -5.90 12.43 -14.86
CA ILE A 454 -4.84 12.50 -13.84
C ILE A 454 -4.15 13.86 -13.91
N ALA A 455 -3.80 14.35 -15.10
CA ALA A 455 -3.15 15.64 -15.29
C ALA A 455 -4.01 16.81 -14.79
N GLN A 456 -5.33 16.67 -14.84
CA GLN A 456 -6.29 17.64 -14.32
C GLN A 456 -6.60 17.47 -12.83
N HIS A 457 -6.02 16.48 -12.14
CA HIS A 457 -6.36 16.10 -10.77
C HIS A 457 -7.85 15.77 -10.56
N ASP A 458 -8.54 15.37 -11.61
CA ASP A 458 -9.98 15.09 -11.59
C ASP A 458 -10.25 13.65 -11.15
N TYR A 459 -10.26 13.42 -9.83
CA TYR A 459 -10.64 12.11 -9.29
C TYR A 459 -12.11 11.76 -9.58
N LYS A 460 -13.01 12.74 -9.60
CA LYS A 460 -14.44 12.47 -9.80
C LYS A 460 -14.68 11.97 -11.23
N GLY A 461 -14.13 12.65 -12.23
CA GLY A 461 -14.19 12.21 -13.62
C GLY A 461 -13.51 10.86 -13.85
N PHE A 462 -12.33 10.65 -13.24
CA PHE A 462 -11.67 9.34 -13.24
C PHE A 462 -12.58 8.24 -12.68
N ALA A 463 -13.17 8.45 -11.51
CA ALA A 463 -14.00 7.45 -10.84
C ALA A 463 -15.26 7.11 -11.67
N GLU A 464 -15.86 8.09 -12.35
CA GLU A 464 -17.01 7.88 -13.24
C GLU A 464 -16.62 7.00 -14.45
N MET A 465 -15.52 7.31 -15.12
CA MET A 465 -14.99 6.50 -16.22
C MET A 465 -14.68 5.07 -15.79
N ALA A 466 -13.95 4.91 -14.69
CA ALA A 466 -13.54 3.60 -14.18
C ALA A 466 -14.73 2.77 -13.69
N LEU A 467 -15.71 3.39 -13.05
CA LEU A 467 -16.94 2.69 -12.64
C LEU A 467 -17.79 2.28 -13.84
N ALA A 468 -17.86 3.09 -14.90
CA ALA A 468 -18.55 2.72 -16.13
C ALA A 468 -17.91 1.48 -16.79
N GLU A 469 -16.57 1.45 -16.89
CA GLU A 469 -15.82 0.29 -17.39
C GLU A 469 -16.08 -0.96 -16.54
N ARG A 470 -16.00 -0.85 -15.20
CA ARG A 470 -16.27 -2.00 -14.31
C ARG A 470 -17.70 -2.49 -14.39
N LYS A 471 -18.66 -1.59 -14.60
CA LYS A 471 -20.06 -1.94 -14.78
C LYS A 471 -20.28 -2.74 -16.07
N SER A 472 -19.68 -2.32 -17.17
CA SER A 472 -19.80 -3.01 -18.47
C SER A 472 -19.12 -4.37 -18.47
N ALA A 473 -18.09 -4.56 -17.63
CA ALA A 473 -17.32 -5.80 -17.50
C ALA A 473 -17.74 -6.67 -16.31
N ASP A 474 -18.81 -6.33 -15.61
CA ASP A 474 -19.31 -7.03 -14.42
C ASP A 474 -18.25 -7.20 -13.30
N TYR A 475 -17.39 -6.18 -13.09
CA TYR A 475 -16.40 -6.19 -12.01
C TYR A 475 -16.91 -5.46 -10.75
N PRO A 476 -16.28 -5.72 -9.57
CA PRO A 476 -16.54 -4.93 -8.36
C PRO A 476 -16.41 -3.42 -8.59
N PRO A 477 -17.32 -2.60 -8.07
CA PRO A 477 -18.30 -2.88 -7.00
C PRO A 477 -19.66 -3.41 -7.43
N TYR A 478 -19.90 -3.65 -8.72
CA TYR A 478 -21.19 -4.11 -9.24
C TYR A 478 -21.43 -5.60 -9.02
N THR A 479 -20.37 -6.35 -8.87
CA THR A 479 -20.38 -7.77 -8.53
C THR A 479 -19.44 -8.06 -7.37
N HIS A 480 -19.54 -9.24 -6.81
CA HIS A 480 -18.67 -9.74 -5.75
C HIS A 480 -17.90 -10.94 -6.29
N ILE A 481 -16.61 -10.99 -6.02
CA ILE A 481 -15.71 -12.00 -6.55
C ILE A 481 -14.98 -12.76 -5.44
N ALA A 482 -14.73 -14.03 -5.70
CA ALA A 482 -13.81 -14.85 -4.92
C ALA A 482 -12.90 -15.62 -5.87
N LEU A 483 -11.69 -15.91 -5.44
CA LEU A 483 -10.68 -16.58 -6.25
C LEU A 483 -10.15 -17.79 -5.51
N LEU A 484 -10.34 -18.97 -6.08
CA LEU A 484 -9.69 -20.20 -5.64
C LEU A 484 -8.40 -20.36 -6.42
N ARG A 485 -7.26 -20.30 -5.73
CA ARG A 485 -5.92 -20.54 -6.30
C ARG A 485 -5.42 -21.91 -5.86
N ALA A 486 -4.73 -22.60 -6.75
CA ALA A 486 -4.02 -23.83 -6.47
C ALA A 486 -2.58 -23.77 -6.96
N GLU A 487 -1.66 -24.34 -6.20
CA GLU A 487 -0.23 -24.42 -6.54
C GLU A 487 0.27 -25.86 -6.34
N ALA A 488 0.96 -26.40 -7.33
CA ALA A 488 1.55 -27.74 -7.30
C ALA A 488 2.94 -27.76 -7.90
N THR A 489 3.71 -28.82 -7.66
CA THR A 489 5.01 -29.03 -8.28
C THR A 489 4.91 -29.45 -9.74
N GLU A 490 3.78 -30.06 -10.13
CA GLU A 490 3.46 -30.47 -11.49
C GLU A 490 2.36 -29.57 -12.05
N GLN A 491 2.51 -29.15 -13.31
CA GLN A 491 1.58 -28.23 -13.98
C GLN A 491 0.14 -28.75 -14.00
N GLN A 492 -0.03 -29.99 -14.42
CA GLN A 492 -1.37 -30.56 -14.54
C GLN A 492 -2.08 -30.82 -13.21
N GLN A 493 -1.34 -30.91 -12.11
CA GLN A 493 -1.91 -31.25 -10.81
C GLN A 493 -2.78 -30.12 -10.22
N ALA A 494 -2.32 -28.87 -10.37
CA ALA A 494 -3.09 -27.69 -9.95
C ALA A 494 -4.40 -27.56 -10.75
N LEU A 495 -4.34 -27.69 -12.08
CA LEU A 495 -5.51 -27.65 -12.96
C LEU A 495 -6.48 -28.79 -12.67
N LYS A 496 -6.02 -30.05 -12.60
CA LYS A 496 -6.87 -31.21 -12.28
C LYS A 496 -7.61 -31.06 -10.94
N PHE A 497 -6.94 -30.48 -9.94
CA PHE A 497 -7.58 -30.18 -8.67
C PHE A 497 -8.70 -29.15 -8.85
N LEU A 498 -8.43 -28.03 -9.53
CA LEU A 498 -9.44 -27.00 -9.77
C LEU A 498 -10.59 -27.51 -10.64
N ASP A 499 -10.36 -28.36 -11.65
CA ASP A 499 -11.40 -29.01 -12.45
C ASP A 499 -12.31 -29.89 -11.58
N GLY A 500 -11.71 -30.60 -10.61
CA GLY A 500 -12.48 -31.38 -9.63
C GLY A 500 -13.34 -30.46 -8.75
N MET A 501 -12.80 -29.33 -8.30
CA MET A 501 -13.54 -28.36 -7.49
C MET A 501 -14.60 -27.63 -8.30
N HIS A 502 -14.35 -27.31 -9.56
CA HIS A 502 -15.32 -26.72 -10.49
C HIS A 502 -16.54 -27.64 -10.70
N ARG A 503 -16.33 -28.94 -10.96
CA ARG A 503 -17.42 -29.90 -11.09
C ARG A 503 -18.27 -29.99 -9.82
N LYS A 504 -17.64 -30.08 -8.64
CA LYS A 504 -18.35 -30.07 -7.35
C LYS A 504 -19.14 -28.79 -7.13
N ALA A 505 -18.54 -27.64 -7.49
CA ALA A 505 -19.17 -26.32 -7.41
C ALA A 505 -20.43 -26.25 -8.31
N ARG A 506 -20.33 -26.71 -9.55
CA ARG A 506 -21.50 -26.78 -10.46
C ARG A 506 -22.62 -27.61 -9.93
N SER A 507 -22.32 -28.80 -9.36
CA SER A 507 -23.32 -29.65 -8.71
C SER A 507 -23.96 -28.95 -7.51
N LEU A 508 -23.20 -28.24 -6.71
CA LEU A 508 -23.70 -27.47 -5.58
C LEU A 508 -24.64 -26.33 -6.02
N ILE A 509 -24.27 -25.57 -7.07
CA ILE A 509 -25.09 -24.50 -7.63
C ILE A 509 -26.40 -25.07 -8.17
N ALA A 510 -26.36 -26.21 -8.88
CA ALA A 510 -27.53 -26.85 -9.44
C ALA A 510 -28.51 -27.35 -8.36
N SER A 511 -28.02 -27.66 -7.16
CA SER A 511 -28.86 -28.16 -6.05
C SER A 511 -29.58 -27.06 -5.26
N SER A 512 -29.32 -25.78 -5.51
CA SER A 512 -29.88 -24.65 -4.74
C SER A 512 -30.30 -23.49 -5.63
N THR A 513 -31.57 -23.13 -5.57
CA THR A 513 -32.10 -21.96 -6.30
C THR A 513 -31.43 -20.64 -5.89
N MET A 514 -31.03 -20.51 -4.62
CA MET A 514 -30.33 -19.31 -4.13
C MET A 514 -28.94 -19.17 -4.71
N MET A 515 -28.30 -20.25 -5.13
CA MET A 515 -26.93 -20.22 -5.66
C MET A 515 -26.89 -20.11 -7.19
N GLN A 516 -28.03 -20.18 -7.88
CA GLN A 516 -28.07 -20.05 -9.35
C GLN A 516 -27.55 -18.73 -9.89
N SER A 517 -27.49 -17.70 -9.04
CA SER A 517 -26.87 -16.40 -9.38
C SER A 517 -25.33 -16.38 -9.23
N VAL A 518 -24.72 -17.50 -8.82
CA VAL A 518 -23.25 -17.63 -8.71
C VAL A 518 -22.70 -18.15 -10.04
N ASN A 519 -21.83 -17.37 -10.65
CA ASN A 519 -21.12 -17.71 -11.88
C ASN A 519 -19.73 -18.26 -11.55
N LEU A 520 -19.33 -19.30 -12.27
CA LEU A 520 -18.01 -19.90 -12.18
C LEU A 520 -17.29 -19.75 -13.52
N SER A 521 -16.06 -19.26 -13.50
CA SER A 521 -15.19 -19.37 -14.67
C SER A 521 -14.65 -20.80 -14.80
N GLU A 522 -14.18 -21.15 -15.99
CA GLU A 522 -13.36 -22.35 -16.14
C GLU A 522 -12.02 -22.16 -15.41
N PRO A 523 -11.45 -23.24 -14.86
CA PRO A 523 -10.09 -23.19 -14.32
C PRO A 523 -9.07 -22.82 -15.39
N VAL A 524 -8.21 -21.86 -15.08
CA VAL A 524 -7.16 -21.39 -15.99
C VAL A 524 -5.81 -21.33 -15.29
N PRO A 525 -4.69 -21.47 -16.01
CA PRO A 525 -3.39 -21.14 -15.47
C PRO A 525 -3.35 -19.69 -14.98
N SER A 526 -2.64 -19.40 -13.90
CA SER A 526 -2.42 -18.03 -13.48
C SER A 526 -1.52 -17.30 -14.50
N VAL A 527 -1.66 -15.96 -14.61
CA VAL A 527 -0.84 -15.13 -15.52
C VAL A 527 0.67 -15.37 -15.31
N MET A 528 1.10 -15.55 -14.06
CA MET A 528 2.41 -16.12 -13.76
C MET A 528 2.22 -17.59 -13.41
N GLU A 529 2.28 -18.44 -14.41
CA GLU A 529 1.99 -19.86 -14.27
C GLU A 529 2.96 -20.57 -13.31
N LYS A 530 4.24 -20.21 -13.33
CA LYS A 530 5.26 -20.81 -12.46
C LYS A 530 5.88 -19.79 -11.52
N ARG A 531 5.85 -20.07 -10.19
CA ARG A 531 6.49 -19.26 -9.17
C ARG A 531 7.16 -20.14 -8.11
N ALA A 532 8.42 -19.87 -7.80
CA ALA A 532 9.18 -20.60 -6.78
C ALA A 532 9.18 -22.14 -6.98
N GLY A 533 9.21 -22.58 -8.24
CA GLY A 533 9.19 -24.00 -8.60
C GLY A 533 7.81 -24.65 -8.55
N ARG A 534 6.73 -23.88 -8.37
CA ARG A 534 5.35 -24.39 -8.35
C ARG A 534 4.55 -23.78 -9.48
N TYR A 535 3.75 -24.62 -10.12
CA TYR A 535 2.77 -24.22 -11.12
C TYR A 535 1.48 -23.77 -10.43
N ARG A 536 0.89 -22.71 -10.94
CA ARG A 536 -0.25 -22.01 -10.37
C ARG A 536 -1.42 -22.01 -11.35
N ALA A 537 -2.60 -22.28 -10.82
CA ALA A 537 -3.85 -22.18 -11.55
C ALA A 537 -4.90 -21.51 -10.66
N GLN A 538 -5.96 -21.00 -11.28
CA GLN A 538 -7.00 -20.26 -10.59
C GLN A 538 -8.38 -20.51 -11.18
N LEU A 539 -9.40 -20.32 -10.34
CA LEU A 539 -10.80 -20.39 -10.68
C LEU A 539 -11.51 -19.19 -10.04
N LEU A 540 -12.13 -18.37 -10.87
CA LEU A 540 -12.89 -17.20 -10.44
C LEU A 540 -14.33 -17.58 -10.15
N VAL A 541 -14.85 -17.08 -9.03
CA VAL A 541 -16.26 -17.19 -8.63
C VAL A 541 -16.82 -15.78 -8.54
N GLN A 542 -18.01 -15.58 -9.10
CA GLN A 542 -18.61 -14.25 -9.18
C GLN A 542 -20.11 -14.32 -8.89
N ALA A 543 -20.65 -13.31 -8.21
CA ALA A 543 -22.08 -13.18 -7.99
C ALA A 543 -22.50 -11.70 -7.95
N ALA A 544 -23.74 -11.42 -8.37
CA ALA A 544 -24.28 -10.06 -8.32
C ALA A 544 -24.51 -9.55 -6.89
N SER A 545 -24.63 -10.45 -5.90
CA SER A 545 -24.82 -10.05 -4.50
C SER A 545 -24.01 -10.91 -3.53
N ARG A 546 -23.70 -10.35 -2.33
CA ARG A 546 -22.83 -10.99 -1.34
C ARG A 546 -23.42 -12.24 -0.73
N LYS A 547 -24.72 -12.25 -0.45
CA LYS A 547 -25.33 -13.35 0.29
C LYS A 547 -25.24 -14.69 -0.45
N PRO A 548 -25.67 -14.81 -1.72
CA PRO A 548 -25.50 -16.04 -2.49
C PRO A 548 -24.03 -16.48 -2.60
N LEU A 549 -23.11 -15.52 -2.80
CA LEU A 549 -21.68 -15.83 -2.84
C LEU A 549 -21.18 -16.42 -1.52
N HIS A 550 -21.52 -15.82 -0.38
CA HIS A 550 -21.11 -16.30 0.93
C HIS A 550 -21.69 -17.67 1.27
N ASP A 551 -22.99 -17.87 1.00
CA ASP A 551 -23.66 -19.16 1.25
C ASP A 551 -23.03 -20.26 0.39
N PHE A 552 -22.72 -19.96 -0.86
CA PHE A 552 -21.99 -20.86 -1.75
C PHE A 552 -20.57 -21.15 -1.23
N LEU A 553 -19.79 -20.11 -0.93
CA LEU A 553 -18.40 -20.28 -0.48
C LEU A 553 -18.30 -21.06 0.83
N PHE A 554 -19.24 -20.89 1.74
CA PHE A 554 -19.29 -21.62 3.00
C PHE A 554 -19.43 -23.13 2.77
N GLN A 555 -20.35 -23.54 1.89
CA GLN A 555 -20.54 -24.94 1.57
C GLN A 555 -19.40 -25.49 0.71
N TRP A 556 -18.98 -24.72 -0.30
CA TRP A 556 -17.91 -25.14 -1.21
C TRP A 556 -16.58 -25.33 -0.49
N ARG A 557 -16.27 -24.45 0.49
CA ARG A 557 -15.09 -24.60 1.34
C ARG A 557 -15.06 -25.96 2.04
N GLY A 558 -16.16 -26.39 2.60
CA GLY A 558 -16.27 -27.72 3.22
C GLY A 558 -15.97 -28.86 2.23
N LEU A 559 -16.41 -28.73 0.97
CA LEU A 559 -16.09 -29.69 -0.08
C LEU A 559 -14.63 -29.68 -0.49
N ILE A 560 -13.97 -28.50 -0.48
CA ILE A 560 -12.55 -28.35 -0.77
C ILE A 560 -11.72 -28.99 0.34
N GLU A 561 -11.99 -28.66 1.60
CA GLU A 561 -11.23 -29.15 2.77
C GLU A 561 -11.29 -30.68 2.90
N ASN A 562 -12.42 -31.30 2.52
CA ASN A 562 -12.61 -32.75 2.57
C ASN A 562 -12.13 -33.47 1.30
N ASP A 563 -11.65 -32.77 0.29
CA ASP A 563 -11.15 -33.40 -0.94
C ASP A 563 -9.76 -33.99 -0.76
N ARG A 564 -9.55 -35.23 -1.24
CA ARG A 564 -8.24 -35.90 -1.17
C ARG A 564 -7.16 -35.15 -1.98
N GLY A 565 -7.54 -34.49 -3.06
CA GLY A 565 -6.65 -33.68 -3.90
C GLY A 565 -6.13 -32.44 -3.19
N ALA A 566 -6.92 -31.86 -2.26
CA ALA A 566 -6.54 -30.67 -1.50
C ALA A 566 -5.26 -30.87 -0.66
N ARG A 567 -4.97 -32.10 -0.25
CA ARG A 567 -3.74 -32.43 0.50
C ARG A 567 -2.48 -32.48 -0.37
N ARG A 568 -2.64 -32.57 -1.69
CA ARG A 568 -1.53 -32.68 -2.66
C ARG A 568 -1.16 -31.35 -3.30
N VAL A 569 -1.97 -30.31 -3.11
CA VAL A 569 -1.77 -28.98 -3.65
C VAL A 569 -1.76 -27.96 -2.51
N ARG A 570 -1.10 -26.82 -2.71
CA ARG A 570 -1.33 -25.66 -1.86
C ARG A 570 -2.50 -24.90 -2.46
N TRP A 571 -3.58 -24.74 -1.71
CA TRP A 571 -4.73 -23.99 -2.18
C TRP A 571 -5.07 -22.83 -1.26
N SER A 572 -5.76 -21.86 -1.81
CA SER A 572 -6.28 -20.73 -1.04
C SER A 572 -7.54 -20.19 -1.68
N LEU A 573 -8.51 -19.88 -0.84
CA LEU A 573 -9.72 -19.18 -1.22
C LEU A 573 -9.63 -17.73 -0.74
N ASP A 574 -9.72 -16.78 -1.67
CA ASP A 574 -9.60 -15.34 -1.42
C ASP A 574 -10.89 -14.65 -1.83
N VAL A 575 -11.59 -14.05 -0.85
CA VAL A 575 -12.80 -13.26 -1.07
C VAL A 575 -12.41 -11.81 -1.25
N ASP A 576 -12.99 -11.14 -2.23
CA ASP A 576 -12.64 -9.77 -2.63
C ASP A 576 -11.11 -9.61 -2.85
N PRO A 577 -10.52 -10.37 -3.81
CA PRO A 577 -9.09 -10.31 -4.08
C PRO A 577 -8.68 -8.91 -4.57
N VAL A 578 -7.50 -8.45 -4.17
CA VAL A 578 -6.94 -7.18 -4.65
C VAL A 578 -6.27 -7.29 -6.01
N ASP A 579 -5.95 -8.50 -6.44
CA ASP A 579 -5.43 -8.81 -7.77
C ASP A 579 -5.96 -10.18 -8.24
N LEU A 580 -5.98 -10.37 -9.55
CA LEU A 580 -6.38 -11.63 -10.19
C LEU A 580 -5.15 -12.43 -10.71
N TYR A 581 -3.93 -12.11 -10.29
CA TYR A 581 -2.69 -12.74 -10.75
C TYR A 581 -2.14 -13.81 -9.82
#